data_2083c21c351f002b6ce211d9f3f2010b
#
_entry.id   2083c21c351f002b6ce211d9f3f2010b
#
_cell.length_a   1.000
_cell.length_b   1.000
_cell.length_c   1.000
_cell.angle_alpha   90.00
_cell.angle_beta   90.00
_cell.angle_gamma   90.00
#
_symmetry.space_group_name_H-M   'P 1'
#
loop_
_entity.id
_entity.type
_entity.pdbx_description
1 polymer ?
#
loop_
_entity_poly.entity_id
_entity_poly.type
_entity_poly.pdbx_seq_one_letter_code
_entity_poly.pdbx_strand_id
1 'polypeptide(L)'
;MTFFNIFTLVANTLNLIFIIFVLFFERKESGRRFAWLLALVFLPVVGMILYILCSGHFFTSTRKMEKIRKYIFSITNPFLHQQKEFYIANKEKLKNPCIKDYDDIVLMNMLNANSNITFTDSTEIFTCGHDMFEQLCKDLLEAKDFIYMQFFIFHNDEIGKKLMDILCKKAREGVDVKLLYDDVGSILTPLLFFSKLDLAGGQSLPFFPVKIGAPLTLNFRNHRKNVIIDGKVGYLGGMNVGDEYIIGLRKKPAHPWRDTHLRLTGNCILSMLEIFLIDWQSSAFGKKALKATDKVPQYYPIERFEKLNKQILEDLKNDIPGDNKIPTQVIASGPNDLYKSEIRDMMIRMIMDAKESIFIQTPYFTPDEAFSSALKIAALSGKDIRIMVPGKWDKAYVKAAAMEFIRQMIPYGIKFYAYPGFIHSKTLVIDKKLVTIGTTNIDTRSFELHFEMNIIFYDEPFANKNAEIFLEDQKKCTLIEKETLDKSSFIKRTIWGFCKLFSPLM
;
A
#
# COMPACT_ATOMS: atom_id res chain seq x y z
N MET A 1 -23.07 45.11 19.14
CA MET A 1 -22.05 44.34 18.40
C MET A 1 -22.62 44.00 17.03
N THR A 2 -21.92 44.32 15.94
CA THR A 2 -22.37 43.94 14.61
C THR A 2 -22.21 42.42 14.44
N PHE A 3 -23.01 41.80 13.58
CA PHE A 3 -22.92 40.36 13.26
C PHE A 3 -21.48 39.93 12.92
N PHE A 4 -20.76 40.79 12.21
CA PHE A 4 -19.34 40.57 11.85
C PHE A 4 -18.44 40.47 13.08
N ASN A 5 -18.61 41.31 14.10
CA ASN A 5 -17.81 41.26 15.33
C ASN A 5 -18.04 39.98 16.13
N ILE A 6 -19.31 39.53 16.18
CA ILE A 6 -19.66 38.26 16.86
C ILE A 6 -19.04 37.09 16.10
N PHE A 7 -19.15 37.04 14.76
CA PHE A 7 -18.55 36.00 13.94
C PHE A 7 -17.03 35.94 14.13
N THR A 8 -16.35 37.09 14.08
CA THR A 8 -14.88 37.16 14.26
C THR A 8 -14.49 36.70 15.67
N LEU A 9 -15.20 37.07 16.70
CA LEU A 9 -14.92 36.64 18.07
C LEU A 9 -15.07 35.11 18.20
N VAL A 10 -16.15 34.54 17.69
CA VAL A 10 -16.40 33.09 17.73
C VAL A 10 -15.34 32.35 16.93
N ALA A 11 -15.01 32.80 15.72
CA ALA A 11 -13.98 32.17 14.89
C ALA A 11 -12.60 32.19 15.57
N ASN A 12 -12.18 33.30 16.16
CA ASN A 12 -10.92 33.42 16.86
C ASN A 12 -10.88 32.55 18.14
N THR A 13 -12.00 32.51 18.88
CA THR A 13 -12.09 31.66 20.09
C THR A 13 -11.97 30.17 19.71
N LEU A 14 -12.68 29.71 18.67
CA LEU A 14 -12.57 28.35 18.17
C LEU A 14 -11.16 28.05 17.67
N ASN A 15 -10.56 28.98 16.93
CA ASN A 15 -9.19 28.80 16.43
C ASN A 15 -8.17 28.67 17.59
N LEU A 16 -8.32 29.46 18.65
CA LEU A 16 -7.48 29.33 19.85
C LEU A 16 -7.64 27.96 20.51
N ILE A 17 -8.88 27.44 20.58
CA ILE A 17 -9.14 26.09 21.11
C ILE A 17 -8.43 25.04 20.25
N PHE A 18 -8.48 25.15 18.91
CA PHE A 18 -7.75 24.24 18.00
C PHE A 18 -6.23 24.34 18.16
N ILE A 19 -5.68 25.54 18.32
CA ILE A 19 -4.25 25.73 18.59
C ILE A 19 -3.86 25.02 19.89
N ILE A 20 -4.60 25.19 20.96
CA ILE A 20 -4.36 24.53 22.25
C ILE A 20 -4.48 23.00 22.07
N PHE A 21 -5.48 22.53 21.33
CA PHE A 21 -5.66 21.11 21.05
C PHE A 21 -4.47 20.55 20.28
N VAL A 22 -4.00 21.21 19.23
CA VAL A 22 -2.82 20.77 18.46
C VAL A 22 -1.55 20.76 19.32
N LEU A 23 -1.36 21.78 20.17
CA LEU A 23 -0.18 21.86 21.04
C LEU A 23 -0.10 20.69 22.04
N PHE A 24 -1.20 20.33 22.67
CA PHE A 24 -1.20 19.40 23.80
C PHE A 24 -1.70 18.00 23.48
N PHE A 25 -2.56 17.84 22.47
CA PHE A 25 -3.23 16.57 22.17
C PHE A 25 -2.88 15.98 20.81
N GLU A 26 -2.21 16.74 19.92
CA GLU A 26 -1.69 16.17 18.68
C GLU A 26 -0.48 15.26 18.98
N ARG A 27 -0.66 13.96 18.73
CA ARG A 27 0.35 12.92 19.06
C ARG A 27 1.26 12.57 17.88
N LYS A 28 1.09 13.24 16.74
CA LYS A 28 1.90 13.03 15.55
C LYS A 28 3.26 13.71 15.66
N GLU A 29 4.15 13.42 14.70
CA GLU A 29 5.51 13.96 14.64
C GLU A 29 5.55 15.50 14.77
N SER A 30 6.60 15.99 15.40
CA SER A 30 6.78 17.42 15.71
C SER A 30 6.66 18.32 14.47
N GLY A 31 7.17 17.89 13.31
CA GLY A 31 7.06 18.65 12.06
C GLY A 31 5.63 18.85 11.59
N ARG A 32 4.78 17.81 11.70
CA ARG A 32 3.36 17.91 11.34
C ARG A 32 2.58 18.78 12.32
N ARG A 33 2.88 18.65 13.61
CA ARG A 33 2.30 19.53 14.65
C ARG A 33 2.60 20.99 14.36
N PHE A 34 3.85 21.30 14.03
CA PHE A 34 4.28 22.63 13.67
C PHE A 34 3.60 23.15 12.40
N ALA A 35 3.47 22.33 11.36
CA ALA A 35 2.77 22.70 10.13
C ALA A 35 1.30 23.06 10.39
N TRP A 36 0.61 22.30 11.25
CA TRP A 36 -0.78 22.62 11.64
C TRP A 36 -0.87 23.89 12.45
N LEU A 37 0.08 24.13 13.38
CA LEU A 37 0.12 25.39 14.13
C LEU A 37 0.30 26.60 13.21
N LEU A 38 1.19 26.51 12.23
CA LEU A 38 1.36 27.56 11.21
C LEU A 38 0.08 27.78 10.41
N ALA A 39 -0.59 26.71 9.96
CA ALA A 39 -1.85 26.81 9.23
C ALA A 39 -2.94 27.49 10.06
N LEU A 40 -3.09 27.15 11.34
CA LEU A 40 -4.05 27.74 12.24
C LEU A 40 -3.76 29.21 12.56
N VAL A 41 -2.48 29.59 12.71
CA VAL A 41 -2.06 30.96 13.02
C VAL A 41 -2.22 31.88 11.81
N PHE A 42 -1.75 31.45 10.62
CA PHE A 42 -1.76 32.32 9.43
C PHE A 42 -3.06 32.27 8.64
N LEU A 43 -3.84 31.20 8.77
CA LEU A 43 -5.13 31.00 8.07
C LEU A 43 -6.22 30.52 9.05
N PRO A 44 -6.65 31.34 10.03
CA PRO A 44 -7.44 30.87 11.17
C PRO A 44 -8.67 30.05 10.80
N VAL A 45 -9.52 30.53 9.91
CA VAL A 45 -10.75 29.83 9.51
C VAL A 45 -10.43 28.68 8.54
N VAL A 46 -9.62 28.94 7.53
CA VAL A 46 -9.25 27.96 6.52
C VAL A 46 -8.40 26.85 7.14
N GLY A 47 -7.42 27.20 7.98
CA GLY A 47 -6.58 26.25 8.72
C GLY A 47 -7.39 25.34 9.63
N MET A 48 -8.41 25.87 10.32
CA MET A 48 -9.31 25.08 11.15
C MET A 48 -10.14 24.09 10.32
N ILE A 49 -10.69 24.53 9.18
CA ILE A 49 -11.41 23.66 8.25
C ILE A 49 -10.47 22.56 7.72
N LEU A 50 -9.27 22.93 7.26
CA LEU A 50 -8.27 21.99 6.79
C LEU A 50 -7.85 21.02 7.90
N TYR A 51 -7.69 21.48 9.14
CA TYR A 51 -7.35 20.61 10.27
C TYR A 51 -8.46 19.59 10.53
N ILE A 52 -9.72 20.01 10.56
CA ILE A 52 -10.86 19.09 10.73
C ILE A 52 -10.90 18.05 9.61
N LEU A 53 -10.67 18.46 8.36
CA LEU A 53 -10.74 17.60 7.19
C LEU A 53 -9.53 16.66 7.05
N CYS A 54 -8.35 17.15 7.45
CA CYS A 54 -7.08 16.50 7.07
C CYS A 54 -6.30 15.90 8.25
N SER A 55 -6.61 16.25 9.52
CA SER A 55 -5.87 15.75 10.67
C SER A 55 -6.12 14.26 10.97
N GLY A 56 -7.30 13.75 10.63
CA GLY A 56 -7.71 12.37 10.93
C GLY A 56 -8.22 12.16 12.36
N HIS A 57 -8.13 13.13 13.27
CA HIS A 57 -8.57 12.98 14.67
C HIS A 57 -10.08 12.77 14.83
N PHE A 58 -10.88 13.36 13.95
CA PHE A 58 -12.35 13.34 14.04
C PHE A 58 -12.99 12.16 13.31
N PHE A 59 -12.20 11.18 12.94
CA PHE A 59 -12.64 10.06 12.12
C PHE A 59 -13.34 8.97 12.95
N THR A 60 -14.65 8.84 12.80
CA THR A 60 -15.46 7.85 13.53
C THR A 60 -15.51 6.47 12.87
N SER A 61 -15.18 6.37 11.58
CA SER A 61 -15.23 5.12 10.81
C SER A 61 -14.12 4.12 11.22
N THR A 62 -13.00 4.60 11.79
CA THR A 62 -11.92 3.76 12.33
C THR A 62 -12.41 2.85 13.45
N ARG A 63 -13.29 3.33 14.33
CA ARG A 63 -13.84 2.52 15.44
C ARG A 63 -14.67 1.33 14.93
N LYS A 64 -15.44 1.52 13.85
CA LYS A 64 -16.20 0.43 13.23
C LYS A 64 -15.25 -0.59 12.59
N MET A 65 -14.27 -0.09 11.86
CA MET A 65 -13.26 -0.90 11.19
C MET A 65 -12.42 -1.68 12.21
N GLU A 66 -12.03 -1.06 13.32
CA GLU A 66 -11.35 -1.73 14.42
C GLU A 66 -12.17 -2.85 15.05
N LYS A 67 -13.49 -2.65 15.23
CA LYS A 67 -14.39 -3.73 15.70
C LYS A 67 -14.45 -4.90 14.73
N ILE A 68 -14.57 -4.64 13.43
CA ILE A 68 -14.59 -5.67 12.39
C ILE A 68 -13.24 -6.40 12.35
N ARG A 69 -12.14 -5.66 12.37
CA ARG A 69 -10.79 -6.21 12.43
C ARG A 69 -10.60 -7.10 13.67
N LYS A 70 -10.98 -6.63 14.85
CA LYS A 70 -10.94 -7.43 16.08
C LYS A 70 -11.79 -8.69 15.98
N TYR A 71 -12.95 -8.62 15.36
CA TYR A 71 -13.81 -9.80 15.15
C TYR A 71 -13.15 -10.81 14.21
N ILE A 72 -12.67 -10.38 13.05
CA ILE A 72 -11.99 -11.28 12.09
C ILE A 72 -10.73 -11.86 12.73
N PHE A 73 -9.91 -11.02 13.39
CA PHE A 73 -8.73 -11.49 14.11
C PHE A 73 -9.06 -12.41 15.29
N SER A 74 -10.23 -12.30 15.93
CA SER A 74 -10.62 -13.28 16.95
C SER A 74 -10.79 -14.70 16.38
N ILE A 75 -11.05 -14.82 15.10
CA ILE A 75 -11.10 -16.08 14.37
C ILE A 75 -9.71 -16.57 13.97
N THR A 76 -8.82 -15.68 13.56
CA THR A 76 -7.49 -16.02 13.04
C THR A 76 -6.37 -15.95 14.08
N ASN A 77 -6.54 -15.17 15.16
CA ASN A 77 -5.56 -15.05 16.24
C ASN A 77 -5.13 -16.38 16.89
N PRO A 78 -6.00 -17.39 17.11
CA PRO A 78 -5.55 -18.67 17.64
C PRO A 78 -4.47 -19.32 16.75
N PHE A 79 -4.62 -19.20 15.43
CA PHE A 79 -3.66 -19.74 14.46
C PHE A 79 -2.36 -18.94 14.46
N LEU A 80 -2.46 -17.62 14.51
CA LEU A 80 -1.29 -16.75 14.64
C LEU A 80 -0.52 -17.02 15.92
N HIS A 81 -1.22 -17.16 17.05
CA HIS A 81 -0.60 -17.45 18.35
C HIS A 81 0.13 -18.79 18.32
N GLN A 82 -0.53 -19.85 17.81
CA GLN A 82 0.06 -21.18 17.67
C GLN A 82 1.30 -21.16 16.76
N GLN A 83 1.22 -20.46 15.64
CA GLN A 83 2.34 -20.34 14.72
C GLN A 83 3.52 -19.56 15.33
N LYS A 84 3.23 -18.49 16.06
CA LYS A 84 4.23 -17.70 16.77
C LYS A 84 4.92 -18.52 17.87
N GLU A 85 4.16 -19.23 18.71
CA GLU A 85 4.73 -20.11 19.75
C GLU A 85 5.63 -21.17 19.14
N PHE A 86 5.15 -21.81 18.07
CA PHE A 86 5.93 -22.79 17.34
C PHE A 86 7.22 -22.18 16.76
N TYR A 87 7.13 -20.99 16.14
CA TYR A 87 8.26 -20.28 15.55
C TYR A 87 9.32 -19.96 16.61
N ILE A 88 8.91 -19.36 17.74
CA ILE A 88 9.83 -19.02 18.85
C ILE A 88 10.51 -20.27 19.43
N ALA A 89 9.77 -21.36 19.59
CA ALA A 89 10.30 -22.60 20.16
C ALA A 89 11.24 -23.36 19.21
N ASN A 90 11.16 -23.13 17.91
CA ASN A 90 11.87 -23.93 16.90
C ASN A 90 12.73 -23.14 15.91
N LYS A 91 12.85 -21.82 16.06
CA LYS A 91 13.55 -20.95 15.08
C LYS A 91 14.99 -21.41 14.81
N GLU A 92 15.70 -21.91 15.81
CA GLU A 92 17.08 -22.46 15.67
C GLU A 92 17.14 -23.71 14.78
N LYS A 93 16.04 -24.45 14.70
CA LYS A 93 15.94 -25.71 13.93
C LYS A 93 15.47 -25.49 12.50
N LEU A 94 14.95 -24.29 12.17
CA LEU A 94 14.52 -23.95 10.82
C LEU A 94 15.74 -23.96 9.90
N LYS A 95 15.60 -24.55 8.72
CA LYS A 95 16.71 -24.72 7.79
C LYS A 95 16.73 -23.62 6.71
N ASN A 96 15.57 -23.00 6.40
CA ASN A 96 15.52 -21.94 5.40
C ASN A 96 16.48 -20.80 5.79
N PRO A 97 17.54 -20.53 4.99
CA PRO A 97 18.56 -19.55 5.35
C PRO A 97 18.01 -18.12 5.42
N CYS A 98 17.06 -17.75 4.54
CA CYS A 98 16.48 -16.43 4.55
C CYS A 98 15.61 -16.18 5.80
N ILE A 99 14.84 -17.19 6.26
CA ILE A 99 14.07 -17.08 7.50
C ILE A 99 15.02 -16.94 8.70
N LYS A 100 16.14 -17.67 8.71
CA LYS A 100 17.14 -17.57 9.78
C LYS A 100 17.85 -16.22 9.81
N ASP A 101 18.31 -15.79 8.64
CA ASP A 101 19.07 -14.54 8.51
C ASP A 101 18.24 -13.31 8.82
N TYR A 102 16.90 -13.41 8.68
CA TYR A 102 15.94 -12.33 8.86
C TYR A 102 14.82 -12.65 9.88
N ASP A 103 15.15 -13.48 10.91
CA ASP A 103 14.19 -13.95 11.90
C ASP A 103 13.51 -12.82 12.69
N ASP A 104 14.23 -11.74 12.94
CA ASP A 104 13.69 -10.54 13.59
C ASP A 104 12.60 -9.86 12.75
N ILE A 105 12.72 -9.86 11.40
CA ILE A 105 11.69 -9.33 10.50
C ILE A 105 10.45 -10.21 10.56
N VAL A 106 10.64 -11.53 10.50
CA VAL A 106 9.54 -12.50 10.59
C VAL A 106 8.76 -12.31 11.89
N LEU A 107 9.46 -12.27 13.02
CA LEU A 107 8.85 -12.11 14.34
C LEU A 107 8.19 -10.74 14.49
N MET A 108 8.84 -9.68 14.03
CA MET A 108 8.27 -8.33 14.06
C MET A 108 6.96 -8.26 13.26
N ASN A 109 6.89 -8.85 12.08
CA ASN A 109 5.68 -8.88 11.27
C ASN A 109 4.55 -9.68 11.95
N MET A 110 4.87 -10.77 12.65
CA MET A 110 3.89 -11.50 13.47
C MET A 110 3.36 -10.66 14.64
N LEU A 111 4.22 -9.87 15.27
CA LEU A 111 3.87 -9.06 16.45
C LEU A 111 3.19 -7.75 16.10
N ASN A 112 3.70 -7.05 15.10
CA ASN A 112 3.25 -5.70 14.74
C ASN A 112 2.07 -5.74 13.77
N ALA A 113 2.17 -6.57 12.72
CA ALA A 113 1.19 -6.63 11.63
C ALA A 113 0.17 -7.77 11.77
N ASN A 114 0.28 -8.64 12.76
CA ASN A 114 -0.47 -9.89 12.87
C ASN A 114 -0.38 -10.73 11.56
N SER A 115 0.79 -10.75 10.96
CA SER A 115 1.02 -11.44 9.70
C SER A 115 1.59 -12.83 9.94
N ASN A 116 0.82 -13.84 9.56
CA ASN A 116 1.26 -15.24 9.58
C ASN A 116 2.32 -15.51 8.51
N ILE A 117 3.25 -16.44 8.77
CA ILE A 117 4.03 -17.05 7.70
C ILE A 117 3.07 -17.87 6.85
N THR A 118 3.18 -17.71 5.56
CA THR A 118 2.46 -18.45 4.54
C THR A 118 3.45 -18.90 3.46
N PHE A 119 2.99 -19.74 2.54
CA PHE A 119 3.81 -20.20 1.44
C PHE A 119 3.15 -19.84 0.11
N THR A 120 3.96 -19.39 -0.82
CA THR A 120 3.57 -19.19 -2.20
C THR A 120 4.07 -20.38 -3.01
N ASP A 121 3.15 -21.07 -3.72
CA ASP A 121 3.48 -22.24 -4.53
C ASP A 121 4.06 -21.83 -5.88
N SER A 122 3.51 -20.76 -6.50
CA SER A 122 4.07 -20.17 -7.71
C SER A 122 3.89 -18.65 -7.73
N THR A 123 4.83 -17.98 -8.38
CA THR A 123 4.80 -16.52 -8.57
C THR A 123 5.13 -16.18 -10.01
N GLU A 124 4.33 -15.29 -10.59
CA GLU A 124 4.59 -14.65 -11.87
C GLU A 124 4.73 -13.15 -11.66
N ILE A 125 5.78 -12.55 -12.23
CA ILE A 125 6.07 -11.11 -12.07
C ILE A 125 5.75 -10.42 -13.39
N PHE A 126 4.79 -9.52 -13.37
CA PHE A 126 4.46 -8.66 -14.51
C PHE A 126 5.09 -7.28 -14.35
N THR A 127 5.82 -6.86 -15.35
CA THR A 127 6.40 -5.51 -15.44
C THR A 127 5.68 -4.64 -16.47
N CYS A 128 4.74 -5.22 -17.21
CA CYS A 128 3.93 -4.61 -18.26
C CYS A 128 2.45 -4.85 -17.97
N GLY A 129 1.63 -3.81 -18.07
CA GLY A 129 0.19 -3.91 -17.84
C GLY A 129 -0.53 -4.78 -18.87
N HIS A 130 -0.07 -4.77 -20.13
CA HIS A 130 -0.65 -5.61 -21.19
C HIS A 130 -0.68 -7.08 -20.76
N ASP A 131 0.48 -7.64 -20.38
CA ASP A 131 0.63 -9.05 -20.04
C ASP A 131 -0.16 -9.40 -18.75
N MET A 132 -0.11 -8.50 -17.76
CA MET A 132 -0.84 -8.66 -16.51
C MET A 132 -2.36 -8.72 -16.73
N PHE A 133 -2.91 -7.77 -17.48
CA PHE A 133 -4.36 -7.75 -17.72
C PHE A 133 -4.81 -8.87 -18.66
N GLU A 134 -3.98 -9.28 -19.61
CA GLU A 134 -4.29 -10.45 -20.44
C GLU A 134 -4.42 -11.72 -19.59
N GLN A 135 -3.45 -11.96 -18.69
CA GLN A 135 -3.50 -13.12 -17.80
C GLN A 135 -4.64 -13.00 -16.78
N LEU A 136 -4.87 -11.82 -16.22
CA LEU A 136 -5.99 -11.59 -15.30
C LEU A 136 -7.33 -11.90 -15.97
N CYS A 137 -7.55 -11.46 -17.21
CA CYS A 137 -8.78 -11.77 -17.94
C CYS A 137 -8.97 -13.28 -18.13
N LYS A 138 -7.91 -14.05 -18.39
CA LYS A 138 -7.97 -15.52 -18.50
C LYS A 138 -8.41 -16.14 -17.18
N ASP A 139 -7.72 -15.80 -16.08
CA ASP A 139 -8.03 -16.34 -14.76
C ASP A 139 -9.46 -15.97 -14.29
N LEU A 140 -9.93 -14.74 -14.57
CA LEU A 140 -11.30 -14.33 -14.25
C LEU A 140 -12.36 -15.13 -15.01
N LEU A 141 -12.11 -15.48 -16.28
CA LEU A 141 -13.02 -16.29 -17.07
C LEU A 141 -13.09 -17.74 -16.57
N GLU A 142 -12.03 -18.24 -15.96
CA GLU A 142 -11.95 -19.60 -15.39
C GLU A 142 -12.58 -19.72 -13.99
N ALA A 143 -12.90 -18.59 -13.33
CA ALA A 143 -13.49 -18.58 -11.99
C ALA A 143 -14.79 -19.37 -11.91
N LYS A 144 -14.96 -20.14 -10.81
CA LYS A 144 -16.12 -21.02 -10.58
C LYS A 144 -16.91 -20.65 -9.34
N ASP A 145 -16.22 -20.23 -8.27
CA ASP A 145 -16.84 -20.03 -6.96
C ASP A 145 -16.99 -18.53 -6.64
N PHE A 146 -15.89 -17.77 -6.67
CA PHE A 146 -15.94 -16.35 -6.37
C PHE A 146 -14.80 -15.54 -7.00
N ILE A 147 -15.07 -14.24 -7.25
CA ILE A 147 -14.12 -13.22 -7.67
C ILE A 147 -14.25 -12.04 -6.73
N TYR A 148 -13.19 -11.74 -5.96
CA TYR A 148 -13.13 -10.58 -5.10
C TYR A 148 -12.01 -9.64 -5.57
N MET A 149 -12.38 -8.43 -5.97
CA MET A 149 -11.46 -7.44 -6.53
C MET A 149 -11.49 -6.15 -5.71
N GLN A 150 -10.31 -5.57 -5.50
CA GLN A 150 -10.14 -4.32 -4.79
C GLN A 150 -9.10 -3.45 -5.51
N PHE A 151 -9.49 -2.23 -5.88
CA PHE A 151 -8.62 -1.29 -6.58
C PHE A 151 -8.78 0.14 -6.07
N PHE A 152 -7.69 0.90 -6.04
CA PHE A 152 -7.74 2.33 -5.76
C PHE A 152 -8.37 3.08 -6.94
N ILE A 153 -7.89 2.84 -8.16
CA ILE A 153 -8.43 3.41 -9.38
C ILE A 153 -9.02 2.29 -10.23
N PHE A 154 -10.26 2.47 -10.66
CA PHE A 154 -10.91 1.64 -11.66
C PHE A 154 -11.56 2.56 -12.70
N HIS A 155 -10.87 2.75 -13.84
CA HIS A 155 -11.34 3.65 -14.89
C HIS A 155 -12.42 3.03 -15.79
N ASN A 156 -13.26 3.88 -16.38
CA ASN A 156 -14.22 3.49 -17.42
C ASN A 156 -13.59 3.69 -18.82
N ASP A 157 -12.43 3.09 -19.05
CA ASP A 157 -11.69 3.06 -20.30
C ASP A 157 -11.78 1.69 -21.00
N GLU A 158 -10.90 1.37 -21.94
CA GLU A 158 -10.99 0.11 -22.69
C GLU A 158 -10.77 -1.11 -21.79
N ILE A 159 -9.70 -1.09 -20.95
CA ILE A 159 -9.45 -2.22 -20.07
C ILE A 159 -10.47 -2.31 -18.94
N GLY A 160 -10.91 -1.18 -18.38
CA GLY A 160 -11.94 -1.17 -17.36
C GLY A 160 -13.28 -1.72 -17.84
N LYS A 161 -13.68 -1.38 -19.08
CA LYS A 161 -14.88 -1.95 -19.71
C LYS A 161 -14.74 -3.45 -19.93
N LYS A 162 -13.61 -3.90 -20.47
CA LYS A 162 -13.35 -5.34 -20.69
C LYS A 162 -13.44 -6.14 -19.40
N LEU A 163 -12.82 -5.65 -18.30
CA LEU A 163 -12.90 -6.29 -17.00
C LEU A 163 -14.33 -6.28 -16.46
N MET A 164 -15.04 -5.14 -16.53
CA MET A 164 -16.42 -5.04 -16.07
C MET A 164 -17.33 -6.02 -16.81
N ASP A 165 -17.18 -6.19 -18.12
CA ASP A 165 -17.97 -7.10 -18.93
C ASP A 165 -17.73 -8.57 -18.50
N ILE A 166 -16.47 -8.95 -18.21
CA ILE A 166 -16.12 -10.28 -17.67
C ILE A 166 -16.76 -10.48 -16.30
N LEU A 167 -16.66 -9.51 -15.38
CA LEU A 167 -17.25 -9.58 -14.04
C LEU A 167 -18.77 -9.74 -14.10
N CYS A 168 -19.44 -8.95 -14.96
CA CYS A 168 -20.88 -9.07 -15.19
C CYS A 168 -21.28 -10.44 -15.78
N LYS A 169 -20.49 -10.98 -16.70
CA LYS A 169 -20.69 -12.32 -17.26
C LYS A 169 -20.61 -13.36 -16.15
N LYS A 170 -19.55 -13.35 -15.34
CA LYS A 170 -19.34 -14.31 -14.25
C LYS A 170 -20.42 -14.23 -13.17
N ALA A 171 -20.87 -13.01 -12.83
CA ALA A 171 -21.98 -12.81 -11.91
C ALA A 171 -23.29 -13.44 -12.42
N ARG A 172 -23.61 -13.31 -13.73
CA ARG A 172 -24.76 -13.97 -14.34
C ARG A 172 -24.64 -15.49 -14.38
N GLU A 173 -23.41 -16.02 -14.42
CA GLU A 173 -23.12 -17.45 -14.34
C GLU A 173 -23.25 -18.00 -12.90
N GLY A 174 -23.53 -17.14 -11.91
CA GLY A 174 -23.72 -17.51 -10.49
C GLY A 174 -22.46 -17.45 -9.64
N VAL A 175 -21.33 -16.96 -10.18
CA VAL A 175 -20.10 -16.69 -9.42
C VAL A 175 -20.34 -15.52 -8.47
N ASP A 176 -19.91 -15.62 -7.19
CA ASP A 176 -19.99 -14.53 -6.23
C ASP A 176 -18.95 -13.45 -6.54
N VAL A 177 -19.37 -12.39 -7.23
CA VAL A 177 -18.47 -11.30 -7.66
C VAL A 177 -18.61 -10.08 -6.75
N LYS A 178 -17.50 -9.67 -6.13
CA LYS A 178 -17.41 -8.46 -5.29
C LYS A 178 -16.32 -7.53 -5.81
N LEU A 179 -16.68 -6.28 -6.07
CA LEU A 179 -15.77 -5.21 -6.49
C LEU A 179 -15.77 -4.10 -5.45
N LEU A 180 -14.62 -3.87 -4.81
CA LEU A 180 -14.37 -2.76 -3.92
C LEU A 180 -13.48 -1.73 -4.64
N TYR A 181 -13.95 -0.50 -4.77
CA TYR A 181 -13.19 0.59 -5.40
C TYR A 181 -13.09 1.80 -4.47
N ASP A 182 -11.97 2.52 -4.52
CA ASP A 182 -11.86 3.77 -3.75
C ASP A 182 -12.68 4.88 -4.44
N ASP A 183 -13.52 5.57 -3.65
CA ASP A 183 -14.45 6.57 -4.17
C ASP A 183 -13.74 7.81 -4.75
N VAL A 184 -12.62 8.22 -4.12
CA VAL A 184 -11.81 9.36 -4.61
C VAL A 184 -10.88 8.94 -5.74
N GLY A 185 -10.25 7.77 -5.63
CA GLY A 185 -9.38 7.24 -6.67
C GLY A 185 -10.12 7.01 -7.98
N SER A 186 -11.39 6.58 -7.90
CA SER A 186 -12.25 6.31 -9.05
C SER A 186 -13.26 7.43 -9.36
N ILE A 187 -13.04 8.65 -8.87
CA ILE A 187 -14.00 9.78 -8.97
C ILE A 187 -14.37 10.15 -10.42
N LEU A 188 -13.50 9.88 -11.36
CA LEU A 188 -13.75 10.13 -12.78
C LEU A 188 -14.60 9.02 -13.44
N THR A 189 -14.88 7.92 -12.72
CA THR A 189 -15.71 6.83 -13.21
C THR A 189 -17.15 7.01 -12.76
N PRO A 190 -18.12 7.11 -13.70
CA PRO A 190 -19.52 7.29 -13.34
C PRO A 190 -20.05 6.14 -12.46
N LEU A 191 -20.87 6.42 -11.46
CA LEU A 191 -21.50 5.41 -10.58
C LEU A 191 -22.31 4.38 -11.38
N LEU A 192 -22.96 4.79 -12.48
CA LEU A 192 -23.67 3.90 -13.39
C LEU A 192 -22.78 2.82 -14.00
N PHE A 193 -21.47 3.05 -14.10
CA PHE A 193 -20.54 2.05 -14.58
C PHE A 193 -20.44 0.87 -13.61
N PHE A 194 -20.33 1.16 -12.32
CA PHE A 194 -20.28 0.11 -11.27
C PHE A 194 -21.63 -0.58 -11.06
N SER A 195 -22.73 0.16 -11.21
CA SER A 195 -24.09 -0.41 -11.10
C SER A 195 -24.39 -1.52 -12.12
N LYS A 196 -23.63 -1.59 -13.22
CA LYS A 196 -23.74 -2.71 -14.18
C LYS A 196 -23.48 -4.06 -13.52
N LEU A 197 -22.49 -4.11 -12.60
CA LEU A 197 -22.17 -5.32 -11.87
C LEU A 197 -23.32 -5.70 -10.93
N ASP A 198 -23.88 -4.72 -10.20
CA ASP A 198 -25.01 -4.96 -9.29
C ASP A 198 -26.25 -5.48 -10.05
N LEU A 199 -26.54 -4.94 -11.25
CA LEU A 199 -27.61 -5.40 -12.14
C LEU A 199 -27.34 -6.80 -12.71
N ALA A 200 -26.09 -7.21 -12.81
CA ALA A 200 -25.71 -8.55 -13.26
C ALA A 200 -25.77 -9.62 -12.17
N GLY A 201 -26.08 -9.24 -10.91
CA GLY A 201 -26.12 -10.15 -9.76
C GLY A 201 -24.87 -10.15 -8.89
N GLY A 202 -23.82 -9.40 -9.26
CA GLY A 202 -22.66 -9.17 -8.43
C GLY A 202 -22.88 -8.04 -7.41
N GLN A 203 -21.81 -7.56 -6.80
CA GLN A 203 -21.88 -6.47 -5.82
C GLN A 203 -20.69 -5.50 -6.03
N SER A 204 -20.99 -4.20 -6.06
CA SER A 204 -19.98 -3.16 -6.07
C SER A 204 -20.12 -2.24 -4.86
N LEU A 205 -19.00 -1.85 -4.23
CA LEU A 205 -19.01 -0.93 -3.10
C LEU A 205 -17.88 0.11 -3.22
N PRO A 206 -18.20 1.40 -2.97
CA PRO A 206 -17.18 2.41 -2.78
C PRO A 206 -16.54 2.28 -1.39
N PHE A 207 -15.23 2.33 -1.32
CA PHE A 207 -14.51 2.45 -0.05
C PHE A 207 -14.57 3.90 0.44
N PHE A 208 -15.07 4.11 1.65
CA PHE A 208 -15.24 5.42 2.27
C PHE A 208 -15.80 6.49 1.32
N PRO A 209 -17.08 6.35 0.92
CA PRO A 209 -17.71 7.28 -0.01
C PRO A 209 -17.71 8.70 0.54
N VAL A 210 -17.30 9.65 -0.31
CA VAL A 210 -17.30 11.08 0.00
C VAL A 210 -18.73 11.60 -0.16
N LYS A 211 -19.48 11.62 0.94
CA LYS A 211 -20.82 12.22 0.99
C LYS A 211 -20.73 13.68 1.39
N ILE A 212 -21.60 14.52 0.81
CA ILE A 212 -21.80 15.89 1.28
C ILE A 212 -22.17 15.83 2.76
N GLY A 213 -21.34 16.43 3.63
CA GLY A 213 -21.51 16.40 5.09
C GLY A 213 -20.65 15.36 5.85
N ALA A 214 -19.87 14.51 5.16
CA ALA A 214 -18.90 13.62 5.79
C ALA A 214 -17.48 13.77 5.20
N PRO A 215 -16.90 14.99 5.18
CA PRO A 215 -15.59 15.23 4.57
C PRO A 215 -14.42 14.62 5.35
N LEU A 216 -14.67 14.09 6.54
CA LEU A 216 -13.65 13.56 7.47
C LEU A 216 -12.92 12.30 6.95
N THR A 217 -13.41 11.69 5.86
CA THR A 217 -12.79 10.49 5.26
C THR A 217 -11.89 10.80 4.07
N LEU A 218 -11.73 12.06 3.69
CA LEU A 218 -11.07 12.44 2.42
C LEU A 218 -9.62 11.96 2.33
N ASN A 219 -8.90 11.90 3.44
CA ASN A 219 -7.50 11.50 3.48
C ASN A 219 -7.26 10.00 3.60
N PHE A 220 -8.27 9.25 4.04
CA PHE A 220 -8.14 7.81 4.27
C PHE A 220 -8.59 7.05 3.03
N ARG A 221 -7.62 6.68 2.19
CA ARG A 221 -7.89 6.06 0.90
C ARG A 221 -7.41 4.63 0.86
N ASN A 222 -8.17 3.77 0.19
CA ASN A 222 -7.78 2.40 -0.03
C ASN A 222 -6.88 2.31 -1.27
N HIS A 223 -5.57 2.23 -1.01
CA HIS A 223 -4.59 2.18 -2.09
C HIS A 223 -4.19 0.74 -2.47
N ARG A 224 -4.85 -0.27 -1.90
CA ARG A 224 -4.62 -1.69 -2.22
C ARG A 224 -5.09 -2.02 -3.63
N LYS A 225 -4.39 -2.94 -4.29
CA LYS A 225 -4.74 -3.56 -5.56
C LYS A 225 -4.64 -5.06 -5.32
N ASN A 226 -5.79 -5.68 -5.11
CA ASN A 226 -5.91 -7.05 -4.63
C ASN A 226 -7.02 -7.75 -5.40
N VAL A 227 -6.71 -8.87 -6.03
CA VAL A 227 -7.69 -9.74 -6.68
C VAL A 227 -7.55 -11.14 -6.13
N ILE A 228 -8.66 -11.77 -5.80
CA ILE A 228 -8.70 -13.15 -5.30
C ILE A 228 -9.74 -13.90 -6.13
N ILE A 229 -9.34 -15.02 -6.73
CA ILE A 229 -10.15 -15.86 -7.57
C ILE A 229 -10.20 -17.26 -6.94
N ASP A 230 -11.39 -17.71 -6.55
CA ASP A 230 -11.68 -19.04 -5.96
C ASP A 230 -10.79 -19.39 -4.74
N GLY A 231 -10.12 -18.39 -4.13
CA GLY A 231 -9.13 -18.61 -3.07
C GLY A 231 -7.91 -19.44 -3.52
N LYS A 232 -7.65 -19.50 -4.81
CA LYS A 232 -6.56 -20.26 -5.43
C LYS A 232 -5.54 -19.39 -6.13
N VAL A 233 -6.00 -18.33 -6.78
CA VAL A 233 -5.16 -17.35 -7.50
C VAL A 233 -5.36 -15.98 -6.89
N GLY A 234 -4.26 -15.28 -6.69
CA GLY A 234 -4.25 -13.89 -6.21
C GLY A 234 -3.41 -12.98 -7.09
N TYR A 235 -3.81 -11.71 -7.16
CA TYR A 235 -3.02 -10.65 -7.80
C TYR A 235 -2.76 -9.54 -6.79
N LEU A 236 -1.51 -9.10 -6.71
CA LEU A 236 -1.07 -8.02 -5.82
C LEU A 236 0.05 -7.22 -6.46
N GLY A 237 -0.01 -5.90 -6.39
CA GLY A 237 1.06 -5.04 -6.91
C GLY A 237 0.66 -3.59 -7.08
N GLY A 238 1.40 -2.85 -7.91
CA GLY A 238 1.20 -1.41 -8.07
C GLY A 238 0.15 -1.01 -9.09
N MET A 239 -0.20 -1.88 -10.06
CA MET A 239 -1.08 -1.53 -11.20
C MET A 239 -2.53 -1.32 -10.78
N ASN A 240 -3.11 -0.17 -11.15
CA ASN A 240 -4.55 0.07 -11.09
C ASN A 240 -5.22 -0.39 -12.39
N VAL A 241 -6.54 -0.32 -12.46
CA VAL A 241 -7.28 -0.58 -13.70
C VAL A 241 -7.36 0.71 -14.51
N GLY A 242 -6.54 0.76 -15.57
CA GLY A 242 -6.46 1.90 -16.47
C GLY A 242 -5.57 1.66 -17.70
N ASP A 243 -5.94 2.28 -18.80
CA ASP A 243 -5.23 2.15 -20.08
C ASP A 243 -3.81 2.71 -20.05
N GLU A 244 -3.48 3.56 -19.06
CA GLU A 244 -2.12 4.11 -18.88
C GLU A 244 -1.05 3.05 -18.66
N TYR A 245 -1.42 1.89 -18.13
CA TYR A 245 -0.52 0.76 -17.94
C TYR A 245 -0.28 -0.05 -19.21
N ILE A 246 -1.15 0.11 -20.23
CA ILE A 246 -1.10 -0.63 -21.51
C ILE A 246 -0.54 0.25 -22.62
N ILE A 247 -1.09 1.44 -22.80
CA ILE A 247 -0.75 2.35 -23.90
C ILE A 247 -0.12 3.67 -23.44
N GLY A 248 0.00 3.89 -22.13
CA GLY A 248 0.45 5.14 -21.54
C GLY A 248 -0.61 6.25 -21.56
N LEU A 249 -0.28 7.39 -20.97
CA LEU A 249 -1.11 8.57 -21.08
C LEU A 249 -1.17 9.01 -22.56
N ARG A 250 -2.36 9.33 -23.07
CA ARG A 250 -2.64 9.65 -24.50
C ARG A 250 -1.89 10.87 -25.06
N LYS A 251 -0.82 11.32 -24.43
CA LYS A 251 0.08 12.38 -24.93
C LYS A 251 1.26 11.74 -25.64
N LYS A 252 1.43 12.01 -26.91
CA LYS A 252 2.53 11.50 -27.75
C LYS A 252 3.91 11.99 -27.25
N PRO A 253 4.96 11.13 -27.23
CA PRO A 253 4.91 9.69 -27.38
C PRO A 253 4.35 9.02 -26.12
N ALA A 254 3.35 8.17 -26.29
CA ALA A 254 2.78 7.38 -25.22
C ALA A 254 3.76 6.26 -24.85
N HIS A 255 4.25 6.29 -23.62
CA HIS A 255 4.99 5.17 -23.05
C HIS A 255 4.11 4.55 -21.97
N PRO A 256 3.87 3.24 -22.00
CA PRO A 256 3.19 2.55 -20.91
C PRO A 256 3.87 2.82 -19.57
N TRP A 257 3.10 2.89 -18.52
CA TRP A 257 3.66 2.98 -17.19
C TRP A 257 4.37 1.69 -16.84
N ARG A 258 5.59 1.80 -16.34
CA ARG A 258 6.35 0.68 -15.79
C ARG A 258 5.91 0.44 -14.36
N ASP A 259 5.33 -0.72 -14.08
CA ASP A 259 4.93 -1.09 -12.71
C ASP A 259 5.33 -2.54 -12.42
N THR A 260 5.14 -3.02 -11.20
CA THR A 260 5.34 -4.40 -10.81
C THR A 260 4.06 -4.95 -10.19
N HIS A 261 3.58 -6.06 -10.74
CA HIS A 261 2.40 -6.76 -10.25
C HIS A 261 2.67 -8.27 -10.23
N LEU A 262 2.12 -8.95 -9.24
CA LEU A 262 2.32 -10.37 -9.04
C LEU A 262 1.03 -11.13 -9.31
N ARG A 263 1.15 -12.30 -9.91
CA ARG A 263 0.19 -13.39 -9.85
C ARG A 263 0.73 -14.44 -8.90
N LEU A 264 -0.08 -14.87 -7.95
CA LEU A 264 0.31 -15.71 -6.83
C LEU A 264 -0.61 -16.93 -6.75
N THR A 265 -0.06 -18.07 -6.37
CA THR A 265 -0.81 -19.24 -5.92
C THR A 265 -0.25 -19.72 -4.57
N GLY A 266 -1.01 -20.53 -3.85
CA GLY A 266 -0.60 -21.03 -2.54
C GLY A 266 -1.43 -20.48 -1.40
N ASN A 267 -1.02 -20.76 -0.17
CA ASN A 267 -1.82 -20.40 1.00
C ASN A 267 -1.69 -18.92 1.43
N CYS A 268 -0.77 -18.16 0.83
CA CYS A 268 -0.69 -16.70 0.98
C CYS A 268 -1.98 -15.99 0.56
N ILE A 269 -2.76 -16.60 -0.37
CA ILE A 269 -4.04 -16.07 -0.85
C ILE A 269 -5.05 -15.89 0.29
N LEU A 270 -4.95 -16.67 1.36
CA LEU A 270 -5.87 -16.54 2.50
C LEU A 270 -5.62 -15.26 3.30
N SER A 271 -4.37 -14.86 3.46
CA SER A 271 -4.06 -13.57 4.09
C SER A 271 -4.56 -12.40 3.22
N MET A 272 -4.48 -12.54 1.89
CA MET A 272 -5.05 -11.56 0.96
C MET A 272 -6.58 -11.50 1.07
N LEU A 273 -7.24 -12.66 1.20
CA LEU A 273 -8.69 -12.77 1.40
C LEU A 273 -9.13 -12.15 2.73
N GLU A 274 -8.40 -12.40 3.81
CA GLU A 274 -8.67 -11.82 5.13
C GLU A 274 -8.68 -10.28 5.06
N ILE A 275 -7.66 -9.69 4.42
CA ILE A 275 -7.55 -8.24 4.25
C ILE A 275 -8.72 -7.71 3.42
N PHE A 276 -9.07 -8.38 2.31
CA PHE A 276 -10.23 -8.00 1.50
C PHE A 276 -11.52 -8.00 2.31
N LEU A 277 -11.78 -9.05 3.09
CA LEU A 277 -13.01 -9.18 3.88
C LEU A 277 -13.11 -8.10 4.97
N ILE A 278 -12.00 -7.73 5.60
CA ILE A 278 -11.96 -6.61 6.55
C ILE A 278 -12.38 -5.31 5.86
N ASP A 279 -11.81 -5.02 4.70
CA ASP A 279 -12.09 -3.80 3.95
C ASP A 279 -13.53 -3.79 3.39
N TRP A 280 -13.99 -4.92 2.84
CA TRP A 280 -15.33 -5.08 2.33
C TRP A 280 -16.39 -4.82 3.38
N GLN A 281 -16.27 -5.46 4.54
CA GLN A 281 -17.23 -5.31 5.62
C GLN A 281 -17.19 -3.93 6.25
N SER A 282 -16.01 -3.31 6.29
CA SER A 282 -15.85 -1.94 6.77
C SER A 282 -16.55 -0.93 5.85
N SER A 283 -16.62 -1.23 4.56
CA SER A 283 -17.26 -0.38 3.53
C SER A 283 -18.76 -0.56 3.45
N ALA A 284 -19.29 -1.72 3.85
CA ALA A 284 -20.72 -1.98 3.85
C ALA A 284 -21.44 -1.12 4.91
N PHE A 285 -22.42 -0.30 4.50
CA PHE A 285 -23.21 0.56 5.37
C PHE A 285 -24.66 0.08 5.53
N GLY A 286 -25.26 0.33 6.73
CA GLY A 286 -26.68 0.07 7.02
C GLY A 286 -27.03 -1.41 7.25
N LYS A 287 -28.28 -1.79 6.93
CA LYS A 287 -28.78 -3.17 7.13
C LYS A 287 -27.99 -4.23 6.36
N LYS A 288 -27.29 -3.88 5.27
CA LYS A 288 -26.37 -4.76 4.53
C LYS A 288 -25.10 -5.10 5.34
N ALA A 289 -24.64 -4.20 6.21
CA ALA A 289 -23.44 -4.42 7.03
C ALA A 289 -23.67 -5.45 8.15
N LEU A 290 -24.83 -5.43 8.81
CA LEU A 290 -25.16 -6.38 9.87
C LEU A 290 -25.36 -7.80 9.32
N LYS A 291 -25.99 -7.93 8.13
CA LYS A 291 -26.12 -9.23 7.44
C LYS A 291 -24.80 -9.76 6.88
N ALA A 292 -23.80 -8.91 6.68
CA ALA A 292 -22.50 -9.31 6.18
C ALA A 292 -21.61 -9.93 7.27
N THR A 293 -21.73 -9.49 8.54
CA THR A 293 -21.02 -10.09 9.68
C THR A 293 -21.49 -11.52 9.97
N ASP A 294 -22.76 -11.79 9.83
CA ASP A 294 -23.31 -13.15 10.03
C ASP A 294 -22.88 -14.14 8.92
N LYS A 295 -22.38 -13.62 7.78
CA LYS A 295 -21.94 -14.41 6.63
C LYS A 295 -20.41 -14.56 6.53
N VAL A 296 -19.63 -13.95 7.40
CA VAL A 296 -18.15 -14.09 7.41
C VAL A 296 -17.72 -15.54 7.52
N PRO A 297 -18.32 -16.38 8.37
CA PRO A 297 -18.00 -17.81 8.42
C PRO A 297 -18.23 -18.54 7.08
N GLN A 298 -19.17 -18.08 6.27
CA GLN A 298 -19.49 -18.69 4.99
C GLN A 298 -18.44 -18.40 3.91
N TYR A 299 -17.81 -17.21 3.96
CA TYR A 299 -16.74 -16.79 3.03
C TYR A 299 -15.35 -17.13 3.53
N TYR A 300 -15.23 -17.44 4.82
CA TYR A 300 -13.99 -17.72 5.52
C TYR A 300 -14.13 -19.06 6.25
N PRO A 301 -14.00 -20.18 5.54
CA PRO A 301 -14.20 -21.51 6.15
C PRO A 301 -13.11 -21.79 7.17
N ILE A 302 -13.45 -21.69 8.46
CA ILE A 302 -12.57 -21.93 9.61
C ILE A 302 -11.84 -23.27 9.47
N GLU A 303 -12.54 -24.32 9.04
CA GLU A 303 -11.97 -25.66 8.80
C GLU A 303 -10.82 -25.64 7.78
N ARG A 304 -10.92 -24.78 6.76
CA ARG A 304 -9.86 -24.59 5.75
C ARG A 304 -8.63 -23.93 6.38
N PHE A 305 -8.85 -22.97 7.30
CA PHE A 305 -7.77 -22.33 8.04
C PHE A 305 -7.07 -23.29 8.99
N GLU A 306 -7.81 -24.09 9.72
CA GLU A 306 -7.25 -25.12 10.60
C GLU A 306 -6.39 -26.12 9.85
N LYS A 307 -6.90 -26.61 8.73
CA LYS A 307 -6.16 -27.53 7.84
C LYS A 307 -4.88 -26.87 7.32
N LEU A 308 -4.98 -25.62 6.87
CA LEU A 308 -3.84 -24.88 6.34
C LEU A 308 -2.83 -24.51 7.40
N ASN A 309 -3.26 -24.11 8.60
CA ASN A 309 -2.33 -23.83 9.70
C ASN A 309 -1.56 -25.09 10.09
N LYS A 310 -2.22 -26.25 10.16
CA LYS A 310 -1.53 -27.53 10.37
C LYS A 310 -0.51 -27.79 9.26
N GLN A 311 -0.88 -27.57 7.99
CA GLN A 311 0.04 -27.73 6.88
C GLN A 311 1.21 -26.77 6.95
N ILE A 312 0.99 -25.49 7.26
CA ILE A 312 2.05 -24.49 7.44
C ILE A 312 3.00 -24.91 8.56
N LEU A 313 2.48 -25.37 9.69
CA LEU A 313 3.31 -25.85 10.81
C LEU A 313 4.13 -27.09 10.43
N GLU A 314 3.57 -27.99 9.62
CA GLU A 314 4.28 -29.14 9.08
C GLU A 314 5.34 -28.71 8.06
N ASP A 315 5.02 -27.82 7.15
CA ASP A 315 5.95 -27.25 6.17
C ASP A 315 7.11 -26.54 6.87
N LEU A 316 6.83 -25.77 7.92
CA LEU A 316 7.87 -25.14 8.74
C LEU A 316 8.74 -26.15 9.53
N LYS A 317 8.15 -27.26 10.04
CA LYS A 317 8.90 -28.33 10.71
C LYS A 317 9.82 -29.07 9.79
N ASN A 318 9.30 -29.41 8.62
CA ASN A 318 9.99 -30.26 7.69
C ASN A 318 11.04 -29.49 6.88
N ASP A 319 10.89 -28.12 6.87
CA ASP A 319 11.79 -27.18 6.22
C ASP A 319 12.27 -27.74 4.87
N ILE A 320 11.29 -28.07 4.01
CA ILE A 320 11.55 -28.81 2.78
C ILE A 320 12.11 -27.80 1.75
N PRO A 321 13.44 -27.72 1.60
CA PRO A 321 13.99 -27.07 0.41
C PRO A 321 13.78 -28.07 -0.71
N GLY A 322 12.78 -27.91 -1.53
CA GLY A 322 12.61 -28.81 -2.67
C GLY A 322 11.28 -28.71 -3.39
N ASP A 323 10.22 -28.26 -2.73
CA ASP A 323 8.89 -28.22 -3.34
C ASP A 323 8.51 -26.85 -3.94
N ASN A 324 9.48 -26.04 -4.40
CA ASN A 324 9.25 -24.72 -5.02
C ASN A 324 8.37 -23.73 -4.19
N LYS A 325 8.15 -24.02 -2.90
CA LYS A 325 7.35 -23.20 -2.01
C LYS A 325 8.19 -22.08 -1.41
N ILE A 326 7.78 -20.87 -1.63
CA ILE A 326 8.46 -19.68 -1.12
C ILE A 326 7.79 -19.21 0.17
N PRO A 327 8.51 -19.14 1.31
CA PRO A 327 7.97 -18.56 2.53
C PRO A 327 7.67 -17.07 2.34
N THR A 328 6.49 -16.65 2.76
CA THR A 328 6.01 -15.28 2.58
C THR A 328 5.21 -14.79 3.78
N GLN A 329 5.14 -13.48 3.94
CA GLN A 329 4.17 -12.83 4.83
C GLN A 329 3.45 -11.72 4.07
N VAL A 330 2.13 -11.65 4.18
CA VAL A 330 1.32 -10.58 3.62
C VAL A 330 1.05 -9.57 4.72
N ILE A 331 1.51 -8.34 4.53
CA ILE A 331 1.42 -7.27 5.51
C ILE A 331 0.43 -6.22 5.00
N ALA A 332 -0.52 -5.85 5.86
CA ALA A 332 -1.44 -4.75 5.61
C ALA A 332 -1.20 -3.63 6.60
N SER A 333 -1.16 -2.40 6.11
CA SER A 333 -1.16 -1.20 6.93
C SER A 333 -2.37 -0.33 6.66
N GLY A 334 -2.64 0.61 7.55
CA GLY A 334 -3.71 1.58 7.39
C GLY A 334 -3.88 2.45 8.64
N PRO A 335 -4.66 3.53 8.55
CA PRO A 335 -4.83 4.50 9.64
C PRO A 335 -5.67 3.97 10.83
N ASN A 336 -5.73 2.66 11.01
CA ASN A 336 -6.52 2.00 12.04
C ASN A 336 -5.89 2.11 13.44
N ASP A 337 -4.57 2.23 13.48
CA ASP A 337 -3.80 2.45 14.69
C ASP A 337 -2.91 3.66 14.48
N LEU A 338 -3.15 4.73 15.23
CA LEU A 338 -2.42 5.99 15.11
C LEU A 338 -0.92 5.86 15.45
N TYR A 339 -0.50 4.70 15.98
CA TYR A 339 0.86 4.45 16.46
C TYR A 339 1.62 3.43 15.62
N LYS A 340 0.96 2.77 14.67
CA LYS A 340 1.57 1.69 13.88
C LYS A 340 1.61 2.07 12.41
N SER A 341 2.73 1.77 11.78
CA SER A 341 2.96 1.88 10.35
C SER A 341 3.63 0.59 9.88
N GLU A 342 2.87 -0.50 9.90
CA GLU A 342 3.37 -1.87 9.85
C GLU A 342 4.29 -2.10 8.64
N ILE A 343 3.91 -1.63 7.44
CA ILE A 343 4.72 -1.79 6.22
C ILE A 343 5.96 -0.89 6.26
N ARG A 344 5.85 0.35 6.73
CA ARG A 344 7.00 1.25 6.90
C ARG A 344 8.02 0.64 7.86
N ASP A 345 7.56 0.16 9.01
CA ASP A 345 8.41 -0.40 10.04
C ASP A 345 9.13 -1.67 9.54
N MET A 346 8.41 -2.52 8.78
CA MET A 346 9.01 -3.66 8.09
C MET A 346 10.11 -3.21 7.09
N MET A 347 9.82 -2.21 6.26
CA MET A 347 10.79 -1.72 5.27
C MET A 347 12.01 -1.07 5.94
N ILE A 348 11.81 -0.33 7.04
CA ILE A 348 12.91 0.22 7.84
C ILE A 348 13.77 -0.91 8.42
N ARG A 349 13.14 -1.94 8.96
CA ARG A 349 13.87 -3.09 9.48
C ARG A 349 14.66 -3.80 8.39
N MET A 350 14.08 -4.02 7.22
CA MET A 350 14.81 -4.56 6.05
C MET A 350 16.05 -3.72 5.71
N ILE A 351 15.91 -2.38 5.66
CA ILE A 351 17.03 -1.47 5.38
C ILE A 351 18.13 -1.59 6.45
N MET A 352 17.77 -1.72 7.72
CA MET A 352 18.73 -1.83 8.83
C MET A 352 19.44 -3.18 8.83
N ASP A 353 18.78 -4.25 8.42
CA ASP A 353 19.34 -5.60 8.36
C ASP A 353 20.16 -5.86 7.09
N ALA A 354 20.07 -4.99 6.09
CA ALA A 354 20.85 -5.11 4.86
C ALA A 354 22.35 -5.11 5.15
N LYS A 355 23.08 -6.08 4.55
CA LYS A 355 24.53 -6.25 4.72
C LYS A 355 25.32 -5.68 3.55
N GLU A 356 24.80 -5.75 2.32
CA GLU A 356 25.53 -5.41 1.09
C GLU A 356 24.80 -4.35 0.25
N SER A 357 23.52 -4.55 -0.07
CA SER A 357 22.83 -3.75 -1.08
C SER A 357 21.35 -3.53 -0.79
N ILE A 358 20.85 -2.38 -1.23
CA ILE A 358 19.44 -1.98 -1.13
C ILE A 358 19.00 -1.41 -2.47
N PHE A 359 18.04 -2.05 -3.14
CA PHE A 359 17.47 -1.59 -4.39
C PHE A 359 16.00 -1.25 -4.21
N ILE A 360 15.61 -0.03 -4.56
CA ILE A 360 14.27 0.51 -4.36
C ILE A 360 13.72 1.03 -5.69
N GLN A 361 12.47 0.67 -6.01
CA GLN A 361 11.68 1.33 -7.05
C GLN A 361 10.44 1.96 -6.40
N THR A 362 10.19 3.24 -6.66
CA THR A 362 9.02 3.95 -6.14
C THR A 362 8.63 5.11 -7.06
N PRO A 363 7.30 5.35 -7.29
CA PRO A 363 6.85 6.50 -8.07
C PRO A 363 7.04 7.82 -7.34
N TYR A 364 6.96 7.79 -6.00
CA TYR A 364 7.07 8.96 -5.15
C TYR A 364 8.13 8.70 -4.08
N PHE A 365 9.01 9.68 -3.89
CA PHE A 365 10.08 9.59 -2.91
C PHE A 365 10.06 10.83 -2.03
N THR A 366 9.17 10.81 -1.05
CA THR A 366 9.02 11.83 -0.01
C THR A 366 8.93 11.16 1.37
N PRO A 367 10.00 10.41 1.76
CA PRO A 367 10.01 9.62 2.97
C PRO A 367 9.88 10.47 4.23
N ASP A 368 9.38 9.85 5.30
CA ASP A 368 9.45 10.43 6.63
C ASP A 368 10.90 10.45 7.19
N GLU A 369 11.07 11.04 8.36
CA GLU A 369 12.39 11.20 8.97
C GLU A 369 12.99 9.84 9.37
N ALA A 370 12.18 8.90 9.89
CA ALA A 370 12.66 7.59 10.31
C ALA A 370 13.20 6.79 9.12
N PHE A 371 12.44 6.73 8.02
CA PHE A 371 12.87 6.04 6.80
C PHE A 371 14.09 6.70 6.16
N SER A 372 14.11 8.04 6.12
CA SER A 372 15.24 8.82 5.63
C SER A 372 16.52 8.56 6.44
N SER A 373 16.39 8.47 7.76
CA SER A 373 17.52 8.22 8.66
C SER A 373 18.05 6.80 8.51
N ALA A 374 17.17 5.80 8.37
CA ALA A 374 17.57 4.42 8.12
C ALA A 374 18.40 4.29 6.83
N LEU A 375 17.96 4.92 5.72
CA LEU A 375 18.72 4.93 4.46
C LEU A 375 20.09 5.60 4.61
N LYS A 376 20.17 6.74 5.29
CA LYS A 376 21.44 7.46 5.52
C LYS A 376 22.41 6.63 6.35
N ILE A 377 21.93 5.99 7.43
CA ILE A 377 22.74 5.13 8.29
C ILE A 377 23.24 3.93 7.49
N ALA A 378 22.40 3.28 6.72
CA ALA A 378 22.79 2.16 5.86
C ALA A 378 23.85 2.58 4.84
N ALA A 379 23.70 3.75 4.19
CA ALA A 379 24.67 4.28 3.24
C ALA A 379 26.02 4.58 3.91
N LEU A 380 26.02 5.24 5.08
CA LEU A 380 27.23 5.52 5.87
C LEU A 380 27.91 4.24 6.36
N SER A 381 27.16 3.14 6.49
CA SER A 381 27.69 1.81 6.81
C SER A 381 28.24 1.06 5.58
N GLY A 382 28.38 1.74 4.43
CA GLY A 382 29.00 1.19 3.22
C GLY A 382 28.09 0.35 2.33
N LYS A 383 26.75 0.40 2.52
CA LYS A 383 25.80 -0.36 1.69
C LYS A 383 25.63 0.32 0.32
N ASP A 384 25.50 -0.48 -0.76
CA ASP A 384 25.19 0.01 -2.11
C ASP A 384 23.69 0.29 -2.22
N ILE A 385 23.30 1.54 -2.06
CA ILE A 385 21.89 1.95 -2.11
C ILE A 385 21.57 2.57 -3.46
N ARG A 386 20.62 1.98 -4.17
CA ARG A 386 20.15 2.43 -5.48
C ARG A 386 18.64 2.62 -5.46
N ILE A 387 18.19 3.82 -5.79
CA ILE A 387 16.77 4.18 -5.78
C ILE A 387 16.38 4.65 -7.18
N MET A 388 15.34 4.02 -7.73
CA MET A 388 14.80 4.38 -9.03
C MET A 388 13.48 5.14 -8.87
N VAL A 389 13.42 6.31 -9.52
CA VAL A 389 12.27 7.23 -9.50
C VAL A 389 11.86 7.59 -10.93
N PRO A 390 10.66 8.14 -11.16
CA PRO A 390 10.26 8.57 -12.49
C PRO A 390 11.17 9.67 -13.06
N GLY A 391 11.51 9.58 -14.34
CA GLY A 391 12.08 10.71 -15.08
C GLY A 391 10.98 11.66 -15.58
N LYS A 392 9.81 11.10 -15.93
CA LYS A 392 8.59 11.86 -16.24
C LYS A 392 7.58 11.67 -15.14
N TRP A 393 7.25 12.73 -14.43
CA TRP A 393 6.36 12.71 -13.28
C TRP A 393 4.94 13.09 -13.65
N ASP A 394 3.96 12.51 -12.99
CA ASP A 394 2.53 12.82 -13.12
C ASP A 394 2.15 14.12 -12.38
N LYS A 395 2.83 14.43 -11.26
CA LYS A 395 2.55 15.58 -10.39
C LYS A 395 3.80 16.44 -10.18
N ALA A 396 3.74 17.70 -10.64
CA ALA A 396 4.88 18.61 -10.58
C ALA A 396 5.33 18.96 -9.14
N TYR A 397 4.38 19.10 -8.21
CA TYR A 397 4.66 19.45 -6.82
C TYR A 397 5.32 18.27 -6.08
N VAL A 398 4.93 17.03 -6.35
CA VAL A 398 5.56 15.82 -5.78
C VAL A 398 6.99 15.68 -6.31
N LYS A 399 7.19 15.91 -7.63
CA LYS A 399 8.54 16.00 -8.21
C LYS A 399 9.40 17.01 -7.48
N ALA A 400 8.87 18.22 -7.24
CA ALA A 400 9.62 19.29 -6.58
C ALA A 400 10.05 18.89 -5.16
N ALA A 401 9.15 18.31 -4.37
CA ALA A 401 9.46 17.78 -3.04
C ALA A 401 10.51 16.66 -3.11
N ALA A 402 10.32 15.67 -4.00
CA ALA A 402 11.25 14.55 -4.18
C ALA A 402 12.66 15.01 -4.55
N MET A 403 12.80 16.03 -5.42
CA MET A 403 14.12 16.57 -5.80
C MET A 403 14.88 17.12 -4.60
N GLU A 404 14.21 17.72 -3.62
CA GLU A 404 14.88 18.20 -2.40
C GLU A 404 15.32 17.04 -1.50
N PHE A 405 14.52 15.99 -1.36
CA PHE A 405 14.92 14.77 -0.65
C PHE A 405 16.14 14.12 -1.32
N ILE A 406 16.10 13.95 -2.63
CA ILE A 406 17.19 13.37 -3.43
C ILE A 406 18.47 14.18 -3.24
N ARG A 407 18.40 15.53 -3.36
CA ARG A 407 19.54 16.43 -3.17
C ARG A 407 20.17 16.28 -1.79
N GLN A 408 19.36 16.03 -0.75
CA GLN A 408 19.84 15.84 0.62
C GLN A 408 20.43 14.46 0.86
N MET A 409 20.09 13.44 0.06
CA MET A 409 20.54 12.06 0.26
C MET A 409 21.76 11.66 -0.57
N ILE A 410 21.93 12.23 -1.77
CA ILE A 410 23.11 11.96 -2.62
C ILE A 410 24.45 12.14 -1.89
N PRO A 411 24.67 13.17 -1.03
CA PRO A 411 25.93 13.33 -0.29
C PRO A 411 26.30 12.17 0.63
N TYR A 412 25.34 11.31 1.00
CA TYR A 412 25.59 10.11 1.79
C TYR A 412 26.01 8.89 0.95
N GLY A 413 26.10 9.05 -0.38
CA GLY A 413 26.47 7.96 -1.30
C GLY A 413 25.28 7.21 -1.89
N ILE A 414 24.04 7.63 -1.61
CA ILE A 414 22.82 7.03 -2.17
C ILE A 414 22.70 7.43 -3.65
N LYS A 415 22.55 6.44 -4.54
CA LYS A 415 22.45 6.64 -5.99
C LYS A 415 20.99 6.68 -6.43
N PHE A 416 20.60 7.75 -7.13
CA PHE A 416 19.26 7.90 -7.66
C PHE A 416 19.26 7.81 -9.18
N TYR A 417 18.32 7.02 -9.72
CA TYR A 417 18.20 6.75 -11.14
C TYR A 417 16.84 7.24 -11.65
N ALA A 418 16.84 8.11 -12.67
CA ALA A 418 15.63 8.60 -13.33
C ALA A 418 15.26 7.64 -14.47
N TYR A 419 14.16 6.90 -14.31
CA TYR A 419 13.60 6.03 -15.36
C TYR A 419 13.06 6.89 -16.52
N PRO A 420 13.26 6.53 -17.80
CA PRO A 420 12.93 7.42 -18.94
C PRO A 420 11.43 7.72 -19.11
N GLY A 421 10.55 7.00 -18.43
CA GLY A 421 9.09 7.21 -18.39
C GLY A 421 8.58 7.47 -16.99
N PHE A 422 7.32 7.07 -16.73
CA PHE A 422 6.75 7.01 -15.41
C PHE A 422 6.90 5.58 -14.86
N ILE A 423 7.72 5.42 -13.81
CA ILE A 423 7.79 4.17 -13.06
C ILE A 423 6.85 4.25 -11.87
N HIS A 424 5.95 3.28 -11.77
CA HIS A 424 4.96 3.21 -10.69
C HIS A 424 5.15 1.97 -9.81
N SER A 425 6.26 1.25 -9.96
CA SER A 425 6.64 0.08 -9.17
C SER A 425 6.91 0.44 -7.70
N LYS A 426 6.57 -0.45 -6.78
CA LYS A 426 6.84 -0.35 -5.34
C LYS A 426 7.51 -1.64 -4.89
N THR A 427 8.84 -1.65 -4.99
CA THR A 427 9.67 -2.79 -4.63
C THR A 427 10.85 -2.35 -3.77
N LEU A 428 11.21 -3.18 -2.81
CA LEU A 428 12.45 -3.06 -2.04
C LEU A 428 13.12 -4.43 -1.99
N VAL A 429 14.33 -4.52 -2.51
CA VAL A 429 15.19 -5.71 -2.46
C VAL A 429 16.39 -5.41 -1.60
N ILE A 430 16.71 -6.29 -0.65
CA ILE A 430 17.94 -6.21 0.13
C ILE A 430 18.83 -7.43 -0.13
N ASP A 431 20.12 -7.21 -0.32
CA ASP A 431 21.16 -8.21 -0.47
C ASP A 431 20.89 -9.27 -1.55
N LYS A 432 19.91 -9.04 -2.44
CA LYS A 432 19.36 -10.01 -3.39
C LYS A 432 18.83 -11.29 -2.73
N LYS A 433 18.51 -11.23 -1.42
CA LYS A 433 18.05 -12.35 -0.60
C LYS A 433 16.61 -12.17 -0.11
N LEU A 434 16.18 -10.93 0.07
CA LEU A 434 14.87 -10.61 0.58
C LEU A 434 14.22 -9.54 -0.29
N VAL A 435 12.93 -9.67 -0.59
CA VAL A 435 12.20 -8.69 -1.40
C VAL A 435 10.80 -8.46 -0.85
N THR A 436 10.37 -7.20 -0.82
CA THR A 436 8.96 -6.84 -0.65
C THR A 436 8.43 -6.15 -1.89
N ILE A 437 7.21 -6.54 -2.28
CA ILE A 437 6.48 -5.99 -3.43
C ILE A 437 5.05 -5.69 -2.97
N GLY A 438 4.48 -4.58 -3.41
CA GLY A 438 3.11 -4.27 -3.03
C GLY A 438 2.61 -2.94 -3.55
N THR A 439 1.80 -2.28 -2.73
CA THR A 439 1.10 -1.06 -3.11
C THR A 439 1.70 0.21 -2.51
N THR A 440 2.59 0.07 -1.50
CA THR A 440 3.07 1.16 -0.65
C THR A 440 4.16 1.99 -1.32
N ASN A 441 3.89 3.26 -1.56
CA ASN A 441 4.91 4.23 -1.99
C ASN A 441 5.83 4.61 -0.82
N ILE A 442 7.00 5.16 -1.15
CA ILE A 442 7.88 5.77 -0.14
C ILE A 442 7.49 7.24 0.05
N ASP A 443 6.33 7.44 0.65
CA ASP A 443 5.82 8.75 1.04
C ASP A 443 5.07 8.65 2.37
N THR A 444 5.00 9.79 3.09
CA THR A 444 4.36 9.86 4.41
C THR A 444 2.87 9.49 4.34
N ARG A 445 2.21 9.78 3.23
CA ARG A 445 0.79 9.50 3.05
C ARG A 445 0.51 8.01 2.94
N SER A 446 1.33 7.27 2.19
CA SER A 446 1.24 5.81 2.11
C SER A 446 1.58 5.14 3.44
N PHE A 447 2.53 5.71 4.19
CA PHE A 447 2.93 5.15 5.48
C PHE A 447 1.89 5.34 6.59
N GLU A 448 1.09 6.42 6.56
CA GLU A 448 0.24 6.78 7.70
C GLU A 448 -1.26 6.89 7.39
N LEU A 449 -1.64 7.23 6.15
CA LEU A 449 -3.00 7.61 5.82
C LEU A 449 -3.71 6.64 4.87
N HIS A 450 -2.96 5.92 4.05
CA HIS A 450 -3.53 4.98 3.11
C HIS A 450 -3.61 3.57 3.69
N PHE A 451 -4.62 2.83 3.23
CA PHE A 451 -4.67 1.39 3.40
C PHE A 451 -3.81 0.76 2.31
N GLU A 452 -2.73 0.15 2.71
CA GLU A 452 -1.73 -0.45 1.83
C GLU A 452 -1.62 -1.95 2.07
N MET A 453 -1.01 -2.68 1.13
CA MET A 453 -0.72 -4.09 1.25
C MET A 453 0.58 -4.43 0.52
N ASN A 454 1.49 -5.10 1.22
CA ASN A 454 2.72 -5.63 0.67
C ASN A 454 2.85 -7.12 0.98
N ILE A 455 3.59 -7.84 0.15
CA ILE A 455 4.05 -9.19 0.43
C ILE A 455 5.57 -9.19 0.51
N ILE A 456 6.12 -9.88 1.50
CA ILE A 456 7.55 -10.10 1.64
C ILE A 456 7.86 -11.57 1.35
N PHE A 457 8.94 -11.83 0.60
CA PHE A 457 9.40 -13.15 0.19
C PHE A 457 10.75 -13.44 0.82
N TYR A 458 10.83 -14.54 1.55
CA TYR A 458 12.02 -15.03 2.21
C TYR A 458 12.72 -16.10 1.33
N ASP A 459 13.19 -15.66 0.15
CA ASP A 459 13.74 -16.56 -0.87
C ASP A 459 14.78 -15.85 -1.73
N GLU A 460 16.02 -16.33 -1.69
CA GLU A 460 17.13 -15.72 -2.42
C GLU A 460 16.96 -15.81 -3.95
N PRO A 461 16.56 -16.95 -4.56
CA PRO A 461 16.32 -17.03 -6.01
C PRO A 461 15.27 -16.01 -6.48
N PHE A 462 14.16 -15.86 -5.76
CA PHE A 462 13.11 -14.92 -6.11
C PHE A 462 13.56 -13.46 -5.91
N ALA A 463 14.25 -13.16 -4.81
CA ALA A 463 14.80 -11.82 -4.56
C ALA A 463 15.87 -11.44 -5.60
N ASN A 464 16.74 -12.38 -5.99
CA ASN A 464 17.74 -12.16 -7.04
C ASN A 464 17.07 -11.87 -8.39
N LYS A 465 16.02 -12.62 -8.77
CA LYS A 465 15.24 -12.34 -9.99
C LYS A 465 14.68 -10.90 -9.98
N ASN A 466 14.19 -10.41 -8.83
CA ASN A 466 13.72 -9.03 -8.70
C ASN A 466 14.87 -8.01 -8.78
N ALA A 467 16.03 -8.33 -8.23
CA ALA A 467 17.23 -7.50 -8.37
C ALA A 467 17.69 -7.43 -9.84
N GLU A 468 17.63 -8.51 -10.59
CA GLU A 468 17.92 -8.54 -12.03
C GLU A 468 16.95 -7.63 -12.81
N ILE A 469 15.65 -7.70 -12.52
CA ILE A 469 14.64 -6.80 -13.11
C ILE A 469 14.98 -5.33 -12.81
N PHE A 470 15.39 -5.01 -11.57
CA PHE A 470 15.83 -3.68 -11.21
C PHE A 470 17.05 -3.24 -12.04
N LEU A 471 18.06 -4.11 -12.17
CA LEU A 471 19.29 -3.81 -12.91
C LEU A 471 19.04 -3.63 -14.42
N GLU A 472 18.12 -4.42 -15.00
CA GLU A 472 17.72 -4.24 -16.41
C GLU A 472 17.00 -2.89 -16.63
N ASP A 473 16.11 -2.49 -15.71
CA ASP A 473 15.49 -1.17 -15.76
C ASP A 473 16.52 -0.06 -15.55
N GLN A 474 17.51 -0.25 -14.66
CA GLN A 474 18.60 0.70 -14.40
C GLN A 474 19.42 1.01 -15.65
N LYS A 475 19.65 0.04 -16.53
CA LYS A 475 20.39 0.26 -17.80
C LYS A 475 19.73 1.32 -18.69
N LYS A 476 18.41 1.53 -18.55
CA LYS A 476 17.63 2.52 -19.31
C LYS A 476 17.62 3.88 -18.60
N CYS A 477 18.05 3.95 -17.35
CA CYS A 477 17.92 5.13 -16.51
C CYS A 477 19.09 6.12 -16.69
N THR A 478 18.82 7.36 -16.33
CA THR A 478 19.85 8.38 -16.18
C THR A 478 20.18 8.55 -14.70
N LEU A 479 21.47 8.51 -14.33
CA LEU A 479 21.91 8.82 -12.98
C LEU A 479 21.62 10.28 -12.64
N ILE A 480 21.01 10.54 -11.49
CA ILE A 480 20.78 11.89 -11.00
C ILE A 480 22.04 12.33 -10.23
N GLU A 481 22.79 13.23 -10.84
CA GLU A 481 24.04 13.74 -10.27
C GLU A 481 23.78 14.96 -9.38
N LYS A 482 24.58 15.06 -8.30
CA LYS A 482 24.52 16.19 -7.37
C LYS A 482 24.78 17.52 -8.07
N GLU A 483 25.77 17.56 -8.95
CA GLU A 483 26.18 18.75 -9.71
C GLU A 483 25.04 19.31 -10.55
N THR A 484 24.21 18.43 -11.13
CA THR A 484 23.03 18.81 -11.91
C THR A 484 21.96 19.47 -11.03
N LEU A 485 21.78 18.96 -9.82
CA LEU A 485 20.83 19.52 -8.85
C LEU A 485 21.32 20.84 -8.28
N ASP A 486 22.60 20.94 -7.95
CA ASP A 486 23.21 22.15 -7.36
C ASP A 486 23.31 23.30 -8.37
N LYS A 487 23.44 23.02 -9.68
CA LYS A 487 23.37 24.00 -10.78
C LYS A 487 21.95 24.55 -11.00
N SER A 488 20.91 23.98 -10.38
CA SER A 488 19.55 24.51 -10.48
C SER A 488 19.47 25.92 -9.89
N SER A 489 18.66 26.80 -10.50
CA SER A 489 18.51 28.19 -10.05
C SER A 489 18.05 28.27 -8.59
N PHE A 490 18.39 29.36 -7.92
CA PHE A 490 17.96 29.64 -6.54
C PHE A 490 16.43 29.52 -6.39
N ILE A 491 15.67 30.09 -7.31
CA ILE A 491 14.20 30.06 -7.32
C ILE A 491 13.71 28.59 -7.36
N LYS A 492 14.30 27.76 -8.21
CA LYS A 492 13.91 26.36 -8.34
C LYS A 492 14.18 25.57 -7.05
N ARG A 493 15.31 25.78 -6.42
CA ARG A 493 15.66 25.16 -5.13
C ARG A 493 14.76 25.64 -3.99
N THR A 494 14.38 26.91 -3.98
CA THR A 494 13.41 27.46 -3.02
C THR A 494 12.03 26.79 -3.19
N ILE A 495 11.56 26.60 -4.43
CA ILE A 495 10.32 25.86 -4.71
C ILE A 495 10.42 24.43 -4.21
N TRP A 496 11.56 23.73 -4.41
CA TRP A 496 11.75 22.38 -3.91
C TRP A 496 11.67 22.32 -2.38
N GLY A 497 12.37 23.23 -1.69
CA GLY A 497 12.29 23.33 -0.22
C GLY A 497 10.88 23.64 0.27
N PHE A 498 10.19 24.56 -0.41
CA PHE A 498 8.80 24.88 -0.09
C PHE A 498 7.88 23.67 -0.27
N CYS A 499 7.94 22.96 -1.40
CA CYS A 499 7.15 21.76 -1.62
C CYS A 499 7.46 20.66 -0.59
N LYS A 500 8.73 20.51 -0.19
CA LYS A 500 9.14 19.55 0.84
C LYS A 500 8.44 19.81 2.19
N LEU A 501 8.15 21.06 2.56
CA LEU A 501 7.43 21.38 3.81
C LEU A 501 6.03 20.76 3.84
N PHE A 502 5.43 20.56 2.67
CA PHE A 502 4.11 19.93 2.53
C PHE A 502 4.18 18.41 2.29
N SER A 503 5.37 17.81 2.28
CA SER A 503 5.49 16.36 2.08
C SER A 503 4.68 15.50 3.07
N PRO A 504 4.44 15.92 4.33
CA PRO A 504 3.56 15.18 5.22
C PRO A 504 2.09 15.15 4.81
N LEU A 505 1.70 15.98 3.83
CA LEU A 505 0.33 16.08 3.29
C LEU A 505 0.23 15.50 1.86
N MET A 506 1.35 15.07 1.27
CA MET A 506 1.46 14.58 -0.11
C MET A 506 1.26 13.07 -0.20
#